data_33bb64615e0be99cbe4e0db70f8fca13
#
_entry.id   33bb64615e0be99cbe4e0db70f8fca13
#
_cell.length_a   1.000
_cell.length_b   1.000
_cell.length_c   1.000
_cell.angle_alpha   90.00
_cell.angle_beta   90.00
_cell.angle_gamma   90.00
#
_symmetry.space_group_name_H-M   'P 1'
#
loop_
_entity.id
_entity.type
_entity.pdbx_description
1 polymer ?
#
loop_
_entity_poly.entity_id
_entity_poly.type
_entity_poly.pdbx_seq_one_letter_code
_entity_poly.pdbx_strand_id
1 'polypeptide(L)'
;MDFKDYYRIMGVERDATQDEIKRSYRKLARKYHPDVSKHADAETRFKEVGEAYEVLKDPEKRAAYDQLGANWKAGQDFRPPPDWDAGFEFSGGGYTRADASAYSDFFESLFGHGFGS
;
A
#
# COMPACT_ATOMS: atom_id res chain seq x y z
N MET A 1 14.46 -5.08 -4.33
CA MET A 1 13.01 -5.10 -4.58
C MET A 1 12.56 -3.80 -5.21
N ASP A 2 11.43 -3.80 -5.85
CA ASP A 2 10.94 -2.62 -6.55
C ASP A 2 10.10 -1.75 -5.63
N PHE A 3 10.35 -0.44 -5.66
CA PHE A 3 9.50 0.51 -4.97
C PHE A 3 8.14 0.57 -5.65
N LYS A 4 7.07 0.49 -4.86
CA LYS A 4 5.71 0.52 -5.38
C LYS A 4 5.08 1.90 -5.19
N ASP A 5 4.54 2.45 -6.28
CA ASP A 5 3.85 3.74 -6.22
C ASP A 5 2.37 3.49 -5.95
N TYR A 6 2.00 3.55 -4.70
CA TYR A 6 0.62 3.28 -4.26
C TYR A 6 -0.36 4.34 -4.75
N TYR A 7 0.09 5.58 -4.88
CA TYR A 7 -0.77 6.63 -5.41
C TYR A 7 -1.14 6.34 -6.86
N ARG A 8 -0.18 5.90 -7.63
CA ARG A 8 -0.42 5.54 -9.02
C ARG A 8 -1.33 4.32 -9.13
N ILE A 9 -1.13 3.33 -8.28
CA ILE A 9 -1.99 2.15 -8.25
C ILE A 9 -3.44 2.55 -7.96
N MET A 10 -3.62 3.49 -7.05
CA MET A 10 -4.94 4.00 -6.69
C MET A 10 -5.49 5.01 -7.68
N GLY A 11 -4.66 5.51 -8.59
CA GLY A 11 -5.09 6.51 -9.54
C GLY A 11 -5.39 7.87 -8.93
N VAL A 12 -4.67 8.23 -7.86
CA VAL A 12 -4.86 9.51 -7.17
C VAL A 12 -3.54 10.26 -7.11
N GLU A 13 -3.61 11.55 -6.82
CA GLU A 13 -2.44 12.38 -6.64
C GLU A 13 -1.83 12.18 -5.25
N ARG A 14 -0.57 12.57 -5.09
CA ARG A 14 0.11 12.43 -3.80
C ARG A 14 -0.51 13.30 -2.71
N ASP A 15 -1.17 14.38 -3.10
CA ASP A 15 -1.85 15.26 -2.16
C ASP A 15 -3.33 14.94 -1.99
N ALA A 16 -3.77 13.78 -2.47
CA ALA A 16 -5.15 13.37 -2.33
C ALA A 16 -5.57 13.31 -0.87
N THR A 17 -6.80 13.73 -0.60
CA THR A 17 -7.35 13.64 0.75
C THR A 17 -7.68 12.19 1.09
N GLN A 18 -7.84 11.92 2.39
CA GLN A 18 -8.22 10.57 2.83
C GLN A 18 -9.56 10.15 2.21
N ASP A 19 -10.49 11.10 2.05
CA ASP A 19 -11.78 10.82 1.41
C ASP A 19 -11.61 10.46 -0.06
N GLU A 20 -10.73 11.15 -0.77
CA GLU A 20 -10.46 10.85 -2.17
C GLU A 20 -9.85 9.47 -2.33
N ILE A 21 -8.92 9.12 -1.45
CA ILE A 21 -8.30 7.80 -1.44
C ILE A 21 -9.35 6.72 -1.18
N LYS A 22 -10.23 6.95 -0.22
CA LYS A 22 -11.28 6.00 0.12
C LYS A 22 -12.25 5.78 -1.05
N ARG A 23 -12.66 6.86 -1.70
CA ARG A 23 -13.54 6.75 -2.86
C ARG A 23 -12.88 6.00 -4.00
N SER A 24 -11.63 6.30 -4.25
CA SER A 24 -10.88 5.61 -5.31
C SER A 24 -10.77 4.13 -5.00
N TYR A 25 -10.47 3.78 -3.75
CA TYR A 25 -10.41 2.39 -3.33
C TYR A 25 -11.73 1.66 -3.59
N ARG A 26 -12.84 2.25 -3.19
CA ARG A 26 -14.15 1.63 -3.38
C ARG A 26 -14.43 1.38 -4.85
N LYS A 27 -14.10 2.34 -5.69
CA LYS A 27 -14.31 2.24 -7.14
C LYS A 27 -13.46 1.13 -7.73
N LEU A 28 -12.18 1.09 -7.39
CA LEU A 28 -11.26 0.10 -7.94
C LEU A 28 -11.52 -1.30 -7.39
N ALA A 29 -11.86 -1.40 -6.11
CA ALA A 29 -12.18 -2.68 -5.50
C ALA A 29 -13.40 -3.30 -6.16
N ARG A 30 -14.39 -2.48 -6.49
CA ARG A 30 -15.58 -2.95 -7.19
C ARG A 30 -15.25 -3.36 -8.63
N LYS A 31 -14.39 -2.59 -9.28
CA LYS A 31 -14.00 -2.86 -10.66
C LYS A 31 -13.23 -4.18 -10.81
N TYR A 32 -12.36 -4.47 -9.85
CA TYR A 32 -11.47 -5.63 -9.95
C TYR A 32 -11.83 -6.78 -9.03
N HIS A 33 -12.97 -6.72 -8.35
CA HIS A 33 -13.36 -7.80 -7.47
C HIS A 33 -13.46 -9.12 -8.25
N PRO A 34 -12.80 -10.18 -7.79
CA PRO A 34 -12.75 -11.43 -8.57
C PRO A 34 -14.09 -12.05 -8.88
N ASP A 35 -15.10 -11.80 -8.03
CA ASP A 35 -16.44 -12.37 -8.23
C ASP A 35 -17.23 -11.68 -9.35
N VAL A 36 -16.89 -10.43 -9.68
CA VAL A 36 -17.65 -9.66 -10.66
C VAL A 36 -16.83 -9.25 -11.87
N SER A 37 -15.53 -9.18 -11.74
CA SER A 37 -14.66 -8.76 -12.83
C SER A 37 -14.27 -9.94 -13.71
N LYS A 38 -14.28 -9.71 -15.01
CA LYS A 38 -13.84 -10.71 -15.99
C LYS A 38 -12.48 -10.42 -16.56
N HIS A 39 -11.79 -9.43 -16.01
CA HIS A 39 -10.42 -9.14 -16.44
C HIS A 39 -9.50 -10.27 -16.05
N ALA A 40 -8.58 -10.62 -16.92
CA ALA A 40 -7.63 -11.71 -16.66
C ALA A 40 -6.74 -11.41 -15.44
N ASP A 41 -6.45 -10.14 -15.21
CA ASP A 41 -5.59 -9.71 -14.11
C ASP A 41 -6.36 -9.12 -12.93
N ALA A 42 -7.66 -9.39 -12.85
CA ALA A 42 -8.50 -8.79 -11.80
C ALA A 42 -8.01 -9.14 -10.40
N GLU A 43 -7.65 -10.38 -10.17
CA GLU A 43 -7.19 -10.81 -8.86
C GLU A 43 -5.90 -10.09 -8.46
N THR A 44 -4.95 -9.99 -9.37
CA THR A 44 -3.70 -9.28 -9.13
C THR A 44 -3.95 -7.81 -8.85
N ARG A 45 -4.80 -7.19 -9.65
CA ARG A 45 -5.14 -5.77 -9.48
C ARG A 45 -5.87 -5.52 -8.17
N PHE A 46 -6.77 -6.41 -7.81
CA PHE A 46 -7.50 -6.30 -6.55
C PHE A 46 -6.55 -6.33 -5.35
N LYS A 47 -5.58 -7.24 -5.38
CA LYS A 47 -4.57 -7.33 -4.32
C LYS A 47 -3.71 -6.08 -4.25
N GLU A 48 -3.28 -5.56 -5.41
CA GLU A 48 -2.46 -4.35 -5.43
C GLU A 48 -3.22 -3.15 -4.87
N VAL A 49 -4.48 -3.01 -5.24
CA VAL A 49 -5.34 -1.93 -4.74
C VAL A 49 -5.52 -2.05 -3.22
N GLY A 50 -5.73 -3.27 -2.73
CA GLY A 50 -5.87 -3.52 -1.30
C GLY A 50 -4.61 -3.16 -0.53
N GLU A 51 -3.46 -3.54 -1.06
CA GLU A 51 -2.17 -3.20 -0.45
C GLU A 51 -1.96 -1.70 -0.39
N ALA A 52 -2.22 -1.01 -1.51
CA ALA A 52 -2.06 0.44 -1.56
C ALA A 52 -2.98 1.14 -0.57
N TYR A 53 -4.21 0.70 -0.49
CA TYR A 53 -5.17 1.29 0.44
C TYR A 53 -4.76 1.06 1.89
N GLU A 54 -4.24 -0.12 2.20
CA GLU A 54 -3.80 -0.44 3.55
C GLU A 54 -2.78 0.56 4.07
N VAL A 55 -1.88 1.00 3.20
CA VAL A 55 -0.87 1.99 3.56
C VAL A 55 -1.46 3.40 3.57
N LEU A 56 -2.19 3.76 2.54
CA LEU A 56 -2.62 5.15 2.36
C LEU A 56 -3.78 5.56 3.27
N LYS A 57 -4.57 4.59 3.77
CA LYS A 57 -5.68 4.90 4.65
C LYS A 57 -5.22 5.29 6.07
N ASP A 58 -4.07 4.82 6.47
CA ASP A 58 -3.52 5.06 7.81
C ASP A 58 -2.59 6.26 7.74
N PRO A 59 -2.88 7.36 8.45
CA PRO A 59 -2.04 8.56 8.40
C PRO A 59 -0.58 8.31 8.76
N GLU A 60 -0.31 7.43 9.72
CA GLU A 60 1.06 7.12 10.12
C GLU A 60 1.81 6.35 9.04
N LYS A 61 1.18 5.30 8.50
CA LYS A 61 1.79 4.53 7.43
C LYS A 61 1.97 5.38 6.19
N ARG A 62 0.99 6.21 5.88
CA ARG A 62 1.05 7.11 4.74
C ARG A 62 2.22 8.09 4.89
N ALA A 63 2.37 8.69 6.07
CA ALA A 63 3.45 9.64 6.31
C ALA A 63 4.82 8.98 6.17
N ALA A 64 4.97 7.78 6.73
CA ALA A 64 6.22 7.04 6.61
C ALA A 64 6.50 6.66 5.16
N TYR A 65 5.49 6.22 4.45
CA TYR A 65 5.61 5.87 3.03
C TYR A 65 6.01 7.09 2.20
N ASP A 66 5.38 8.23 2.45
CA ASP A 66 5.67 9.45 1.72
C ASP A 66 7.11 9.90 1.93
N GLN A 67 7.61 9.78 3.16
CA GLN A 67 8.98 10.12 3.47
C GLN A 67 9.96 9.21 2.74
N LEU A 68 9.69 7.92 2.73
CA LEU A 68 10.53 6.98 1.98
C LEU A 68 10.47 7.26 0.48
N GLY A 69 9.28 7.52 -0.02
CA GLY A 69 9.06 7.70 -1.45
C GLY A 69 9.62 8.98 -2.01
N ALA A 70 9.98 9.93 -1.15
CA ALA A 70 10.52 11.21 -1.62
C ALA A 70 11.77 11.03 -2.48
N ASN A 71 12.54 9.98 -2.24
CA ASN A 71 13.79 9.74 -2.95
C ASN A 71 13.74 8.53 -3.89
N TRP A 72 12.60 7.92 -4.05
CA TRP A 72 12.46 6.75 -4.90
C TRP A 72 11.35 6.92 -5.92
N LYS A 73 11.54 6.26 -7.04
CA LYS A 73 10.54 6.18 -8.09
C LYS A 73 10.13 4.73 -8.28
N ALA A 74 8.92 4.51 -8.76
CA ALA A 74 8.44 3.16 -9.05
C ALA A 74 9.40 2.47 -10.02
N GLY A 75 9.71 1.21 -9.74
CA GLY A 75 10.61 0.43 -10.57
C GLY A 75 12.08 0.54 -10.21
N GLN A 76 12.45 1.46 -9.34
CA GLN A 76 13.82 1.53 -8.85
C GLN A 76 14.07 0.47 -7.79
N ASP A 77 15.33 0.02 -7.71
CA ASP A 77 15.71 -0.89 -6.64
C ASP A 77 15.61 -0.15 -5.31
N PHE A 78 14.81 -0.71 -4.41
CA PHE A 78 14.51 -0.08 -3.14
C PHE A 78 14.97 -0.96 -1.99
N ARG A 79 15.60 -0.31 -1.00
CA ARG A 79 16.00 -0.96 0.24
C ARG A 79 15.69 0.00 1.38
N PRO A 80 14.83 -0.40 2.32
CA PRO A 80 14.51 0.50 3.43
C PRO A 80 15.76 0.76 4.29
N PRO A 81 16.03 2.03 4.63
CA PRO A 81 17.10 2.33 5.58
C PRO A 81 16.85 1.63 6.91
N PRO A 82 17.91 1.30 7.69
CA PRO A 82 17.71 0.56 8.94
C PRO A 82 16.80 1.23 9.96
N ASP A 83 16.77 2.56 9.96
CA ASP A 83 15.97 3.33 10.92
C ASP A 83 14.86 4.13 10.25
N TRP A 84 14.34 3.64 9.13
CA TRP A 84 13.35 4.38 8.36
C TRP A 84 12.07 4.68 9.16
N ASP A 85 11.73 3.82 10.12
CA ASP A 85 10.51 3.95 10.91
C ASP A 85 10.73 4.71 12.22
N ALA A 86 11.92 5.27 12.42
CA ALA A 86 12.19 6.07 13.61
C ALA A 86 11.31 7.31 13.62
N GLY A 87 10.64 7.54 14.74
CA GLY A 87 9.74 8.67 14.87
C GLY A 87 8.30 8.38 14.47
N PHE A 88 8.01 7.20 14.00
CA PHE A 88 6.65 6.80 13.65
C PHE A 88 6.14 5.72 14.59
N GLU A 89 4.89 5.84 15.00
CA GLU A 89 4.21 4.82 15.78
C GLU A 89 3.08 4.25 14.93
N PHE A 90 3.23 3.00 14.53
CA PHE A 90 2.17 2.35 13.79
C PHE A 90 1.23 1.68 14.78
N SER A 91 0.04 2.23 14.89
CA SER A 91 -0.99 1.59 15.70
C SER A 91 -1.37 0.30 15.00
N GLY A 92 -1.21 -0.77 15.71
CA GLY A 92 -1.27 -2.13 15.24
C GLY A 92 -2.34 -2.41 14.23
N GLY A 93 -2.10 -3.30 13.50
CA GLY A 93 -2.82 -3.99 12.53
C GLY A 93 -3.96 -3.33 11.85
N GLY A 94 -4.49 -3.18 11.13
CA GLY A 94 -5.62 -2.82 10.40
C GLY A 94 -5.85 -3.79 9.27
N TYR A 95 -5.06 -4.82 9.22
CA TYR A 95 -5.20 -5.83 8.18
C TYR A 95 -5.19 -7.21 8.79
N THR A 96 -5.81 -8.18 8.10
CA THR A 96 -5.77 -9.56 8.53
C THR A 96 -4.48 -10.20 8.03
N ARG A 97 -4.04 -11.26 8.72
CA ARG A 97 -2.85 -11.98 8.30
C ARG A 97 -3.01 -12.58 6.91
N ALA A 98 -4.21 -13.00 6.57
CA ALA A 98 -4.47 -13.58 5.26
C ALA A 98 -4.22 -12.55 4.16
N ASP A 99 -4.66 -11.32 4.41
CA ASP A 99 -4.46 -10.25 3.45
C ASP A 99 -2.98 -9.88 3.32
N ALA A 100 -2.28 -9.80 4.47
CA ALA A 100 -0.88 -9.44 4.49
C ALA A 100 -0.01 -10.44 3.72
N SER A 101 -0.35 -11.72 3.79
CA SER A 101 0.43 -12.74 3.09
C SER A 101 0.29 -12.66 1.57
N ALA A 102 -0.73 -11.97 1.10
CA ALA A 102 -0.94 -11.78 -0.33
C ALA A 102 -0.30 -10.49 -0.87
N TYR A 103 0.25 -9.69 0.02
CA TYR A 103 0.84 -8.42 -0.37
C TYR A 103 2.29 -8.61 -0.84
N SER A 104 2.84 -7.57 -1.45
CA SER A 104 4.15 -7.62 -2.06
C SER A 104 5.28 -7.66 -1.02
N ASP A 105 6.47 -8.03 -1.48
CA ASP A 105 7.66 -8.00 -0.64
C ASP A 105 7.95 -6.58 -0.16
N PHE A 106 7.62 -5.59 -0.97
CA PHE A 106 7.79 -4.19 -0.59
C PHE A 106 6.98 -3.86 0.66
N PHE A 107 5.70 -4.24 0.67
CA PHE A 107 4.84 -4.02 1.83
C PHE A 107 5.37 -4.76 3.05
N GLU A 108 5.74 -6.02 2.86
CA GLU A 108 6.21 -6.85 3.97
C GLU A 108 7.49 -6.29 4.57
N SER A 109 8.41 -5.80 3.75
CA SER A 109 9.66 -5.25 4.26
C SER A 109 9.46 -3.97 5.05
N LEU A 110 8.41 -3.21 4.76
CA LEU A 110 8.14 -1.97 5.48
C LEU A 110 7.23 -2.19 6.69
N PHE A 111 6.15 -2.93 6.51
CA PHE A 111 5.10 -3.01 7.51
C PHE A 111 4.87 -4.41 8.06
N GLY A 112 5.36 -5.42 7.36
CA GLY A 112 5.15 -6.80 7.77
C GLY A 112 5.88 -7.19 9.04
N HIS A 113 7.09 -6.64 9.24
CA HIS A 113 7.92 -6.99 10.40
C HIS A 113 7.57 -6.18 11.64
N GLY A 114 7.10 -4.96 11.46
CA GLY A 114 6.86 -4.04 12.57
C GLY A 114 5.73 -4.47 13.48
N PHE A 115 4.86 -5.33 12.99
CA PHE A 115 3.65 -5.70 13.73
C PHE A 115 3.74 -7.09 14.35
N GLY A 116 4.77 -7.84 14.06
CA GLY A 116 4.87 -9.22 14.50
C GLY A 116 5.80 -9.44 15.68
N SER A 117 6.51 -8.45 16.04
CA SER A 117 7.53 -8.58 17.10
C SER A 117 7.00 -8.28 18.47
#